data_9a220e39e6f39ae2bb0316227a94f8b7
#
_entry.id   9a220e39e6f39ae2bb0316227a94f8b7
#
_cell.length_a   1.000
_cell.length_b   1.000
_cell.length_c   1.000
_cell.angle_alpha   90.00
_cell.angle_beta   90.00
_cell.angle_gamma   90.00
#
_symmetry.space_group_name_H-M   'P 1'
#
loop_
_entity.id
_entity.type
_entity.pdbx_description
1 polymer ?
#
loop_
_entity_poly.entity_id
_entity_poly.type
_entity_poly.pdbx_seq_one_letter_code
_entity_poly.pdbx_strand_id
1 'polypeptide(L)'
;MPVGKRVPLPLVQIAATSLDQTANTRDMIRGMLAESPAEAEYNIEIGKGLIQFKDGRPGRIEPVTSSSRGLEGARPSFVVCDEVHHWIESNQGVYVWETLDRNVQKTAGAGSRLIETTNAYNPNENSIAQRTHEAVEGGAGRLLYDCVEAERDVDLKDREAVIAAIIDAYGDSHWVDVEGIADAIQDPRTPAAVAYRFYLNNIQENADGWMSKDEWELCFADSDPIQPGDQIAMGFDGSLRGDATGIVGCRLRDGKLFLIHLQENPRDPNQPDWEVDVLAVEAAVANAFRTYKVEWFYGDPPYWQEAIGRWSIEYGDDYVFEYWTNKPTRMAQATERFRSAVMVQDLKHENDADISRHVLNAVTREVPQGTLITKDSPRSKKKIDLAVCAILAFEARADAIADGRLKKRRSRVVGF
;
A
#
# COMPACT_ATOMS: atom_id res chain seq x y z
N MET A 1 0.10 41.88 -13.01
CA MET A 1 0.36 41.61 -14.45
C MET A 1 0.51 40.10 -14.60
N PRO A 2 -0.23 39.46 -15.50
CA PRO A 2 -0.12 38.03 -15.75
C PRO A 2 1.33 37.61 -16.05
N VAL A 3 1.73 36.42 -15.58
CA VAL A 3 3.10 35.91 -15.74
C VAL A 3 3.52 35.87 -17.21
N GLY A 4 2.62 35.52 -18.12
CA GLY A 4 2.89 35.52 -19.56
C GLY A 4 3.26 36.87 -20.19
N LYS A 5 2.90 38.01 -19.55
CA LYS A 5 3.36 39.35 -19.99
C LYS A 5 4.75 39.74 -19.49
N ARG A 6 5.32 38.93 -18.57
CA ARG A 6 6.64 39.19 -17.98
C ARG A 6 7.77 38.39 -18.64
N VAL A 7 7.39 37.41 -19.45
CA VAL A 7 8.31 36.45 -20.06
C VAL A 7 8.31 36.64 -21.57
N PRO A 8 9.47 36.83 -22.21
CA PRO A 8 9.56 37.04 -23.67
C PRO A 8 9.00 35.84 -24.49
N LEU A 9 9.06 34.63 -23.95
CA LEU A 9 8.64 33.39 -24.59
C LEU A 9 7.73 32.61 -23.64
N PRO A 10 6.47 33.04 -23.43
CA PRO A 10 5.58 32.34 -22.49
C PRO A 10 5.25 30.95 -23.01
N LEU A 11 5.61 29.94 -22.23
CA LEU A 11 5.32 28.54 -22.49
C LEU A 11 4.51 27.97 -21.33
N VAL A 12 3.30 27.50 -21.63
CA VAL A 12 2.46 26.75 -20.70
C VAL A 12 2.42 25.30 -21.13
N GLN A 13 2.71 24.40 -20.22
CA GLN A 13 2.68 22.96 -20.47
C GLN A 13 1.59 22.31 -19.62
N ILE A 14 0.77 21.47 -20.26
CA ILE A 14 -0.25 20.65 -19.60
C ILE A 14 0.24 19.22 -19.67
N ALA A 15 0.54 18.64 -18.53
CA ALA A 15 1.16 17.32 -18.43
C ALA A 15 0.22 16.33 -17.73
N ALA A 16 0.14 15.12 -18.28
CA ALA A 16 -0.48 13.96 -17.65
C ALA A 16 0.25 12.68 -18.09
N THR A 17 -0.08 11.55 -17.48
CA THR A 17 0.55 10.26 -17.80
C THR A 17 0.17 9.71 -19.17
N SER A 18 -0.94 10.15 -19.75
CA SER A 18 -1.38 9.78 -21.10
C SER A 18 -1.84 10.98 -21.90
N LEU A 19 -1.84 10.85 -23.25
CA LEU A 19 -2.37 11.87 -24.18
C LEU A 19 -3.87 12.10 -23.98
N ASP A 20 -4.62 11.07 -23.69
CA ASP A 20 -6.06 11.17 -23.49
C ASP A 20 -6.40 11.97 -22.21
N GLN A 21 -5.63 11.79 -21.14
CA GLN A 21 -5.78 12.58 -19.93
C GLN A 21 -5.42 14.07 -20.17
N THR A 22 -4.29 14.34 -20.87
CA THR A 22 -3.96 15.73 -21.25
C THR A 22 -5.03 16.35 -22.16
N ALA A 23 -5.74 15.52 -22.94
CA ALA A 23 -6.81 16.01 -23.80
C ALA A 23 -7.99 16.57 -22.99
N ASN A 24 -8.36 15.95 -21.87
CA ASN A 24 -9.46 16.42 -21.01
C ASN A 24 -9.18 17.82 -20.50
N THR A 25 -8.06 18.05 -19.83
CA THR A 25 -7.67 19.37 -19.30
C THR A 25 -7.51 20.41 -20.40
N ARG A 26 -6.88 20.04 -21.52
CA ARG A 26 -6.74 20.91 -22.69
C ARG A 26 -8.10 21.31 -23.27
N ASP A 27 -9.03 20.39 -23.42
CA ASP A 27 -10.33 20.67 -24.03
C ASP A 27 -11.21 21.53 -23.13
N MET A 28 -11.07 21.40 -21.80
CA MET A 28 -11.68 22.34 -20.85
C MET A 28 -11.09 23.74 -21.01
N ILE A 29 -9.76 23.89 -21.10
CA ILE A 29 -9.12 25.19 -21.34
C ILE A 29 -9.57 25.79 -22.69
N ARG A 30 -9.66 24.98 -23.72
CA ARG A 30 -10.16 25.40 -25.03
C ARG A 30 -11.61 25.91 -24.93
N GLY A 31 -12.48 25.17 -24.23
CA GLY A 31 -13.86 25.58 -24.02
C GLY A 31 -13.99 26.90 -23.25
N MET A 32 -13.14 27.12 -22.26
CA MET A 32 -13.11 28.39 -21.51
C MET A 32 -12.59 29.56 -22.33
N LEU A 33 -11.69 29.35 -23.26
CA LEU A 33 -11.08 30.38 -24.09
C LEU A 33 -11.91 30.69 -25.34
N ALA A 34 -12.55 29.68 -25.96
CA ALA A 34 -13.32 29.84 -27.17
C ALA A 34 -14.48 30.82 -26.96
N GLU A 35 -14.64 31.78 -27.89
CA GLU A 35 -15.66 32.80 -27.84
C GLU A 35 -15.64 33.69 -26.58
N SER A 36 -14.56 33.59 -25.79
CA SER A 36 -14.36 34.42 -24.61
C SER A 36 -13.77 35.80 -24.95
N PRO A 37 -13.92 36.83 -24.11
CA PRO A 37 -13.22 38.08 -24.30
C PRO A 37 -11.70 37.93 -24.40
N ALA A 38 -11.11 36.89 -23.76
CA ALA A 38 -9.68 36.61 -23.79
C ALA A 38 -9.19 36.20 -25.18
N GLU A 39 -10.00 35.50 -25.99
CA GLU A 39 -9.61 35.12 -27.35
C GLU A 39 -9.35 36.37 -28.22
N ALA A 40 -10.22 37.33 -28.13
CA ALA A 40 -10.10 38.60 -28.87
C ALA A 40 -9.02 39.52 -28.25
N GLU A 41 -9.02 39.70 -26.93
CA GLU A 41 -8.07 40.58 -26.22
C GLU A 41 -6.62 40.18 -26.43
N TYR A 42 -6.35 38.88 -26.37
CA TYR A 42 -4.99 38.35 -26.50
C TYR A 42 -4.63 37.92 -27.93
N ASN A 43 -5.58 38.00 -28.85
CA ASN A 43 -5.39 37.59 -30.27
C ASN A 43 -4.83 36.16 -30.41
N ILE A 44 -5.52 35.20 -29.76
CA ILE A 44 -5.09 33.80 -29.71
C ILE A 44 -5.81 32.94 -30.75
N GLU A 45 -5.11 31.98 -31.30
CA GLU A 45 -5.64 30.88 -32.13
C GLU A 45 -5.79 29.63 -31.26
N ILE A 46 -7.01 29.09 -31.21
CA ILE A 46 -7.35 27.92 -30.39
C ILE A 46 -7.39 26.69 -31.28
N GLY A 47 -6.21 26.11 -31.53
CA GLY A 47 -6.05 24.88 -32.30
C GLY A 47 -6.39 23.60 -31.52
N LYS A 48 -6.48 22.48 -32.23
CA LYS A 48 -6.75 21.17 -31.60
C LYS A 48 -5.63 20.67 -30.69
N GLY A 49 -4.38 20.93 -31.02
CA GLY A 49 -3.22 20.46 -30.26
C GLY A 49 -2.39 21.57 -29.65
N LEU A 50 -2.65 22.82 -30.01
CA LEU A 50 -1.84 23.96 -29.63
C LEU A 50 -2.73 25.21 -29.56
N ILE A 51 -2.51 26.01 -28.54
CA ILE A 51 -3.09 27.35 -28.43
C ILE A 51 -1.93 28.34 -28.54
N GLN A 52 -1.99 29.29 -29.47
CA GLN A 52 -0.90 30.22 -29.78
C GLN A 52 -1.42 31.62 -30.14
N PHE A 53 -0.54 32.56 -30.30
CA PHE A 53 -0.91 33.88 -30.78
C PHE A 53 -1.10 33.91 -32.31
N LYS A 54 -2.18 34.53 -32.81
CA LYS A 54 -2.48 34.65 -34.26
C LYS A 54 -1.47 35.51 -35.04
N ASP A 55 -0.83 36.46 -34.36
CA ASP A 55 0.13 37.41 -34.96
C ASP A 55 1.55 36.88 -34.99
N GLY A 56 1.78 35.62 -34.69
CA GLY A 56 3.11 35.00 -34.74
C GLY A 56 4.02 35.38 -33.58
N ARG A 57 3.55 36.13 -32.59
CA ARG A 57 4.34 36.32 -31.35
C ARG A 57 4.67 34.97 -30.72
N PRO A 58 5.87 34.80 -30.18
CA PRO A 58 6.20 33.58 -29.48
C PRO A 58 5.35 33.40 -28.22
N GLY A 59 4.96 32.22 -27.98
CA GLY A 59 4.15 31.82 -26.80
C GLY A 59 3.08 30.83 -27.18
N ARG A 60 2.92 29.80 -26.31
CA ARG A 60 1.97 28.72 -26.56
C ARG A 60 1.55 28.01 -25.32
N ILE A 61 0.41 27.34 -25.42
CA ILE A 61 -0.05 26.29 -24.48
C ILE A 61 0.00 25.00 -25.24
N GLU A 62 0.73 24.02 -24.75
CA GLU A 62 0.92 22.70 -25.38
C GLU A 62 0.70 21.55 -24.41
N PRO A 63 0.10 20.45 -24.83
CA PRO A 63 0.09 19.21 -24.07
C PRO A 63 1.44 18.53 -24.16
N VAL A 64 1.87 17.93 -23.04
CA VAL A 64 3.09 17.13 -22.94
C VAL A 64 2.81 15.80 -22.27
N THR A 65 3.50 14.76 -22.65
CA THR A 65 3.34 13.40 -22.13
C THR A 65 4.66 12.79 -21.74
N SER A 66 4.61 11.57 -21.25
CA SER A 66 5.72 10.79 -20.70
C SER A 66 6.88 10.52 -21.70
N SER A 67 6.80 10.93 -22.95
CA SER A 67 7.96 10.93 -23.87
C SER A 67 8.95 12.02 -23.49
N SER A 68 9.62 11.84 -22.38
CA SER A 68 10.41 12.79 -21.62
C SER A 68 11.61 13.41 -22.36
N ARG A 69 12.12 12.76 -23.42
CA ARG A 69 13.29 13.30 -24.14
C ARG A 69 13.01 14.64 -24.81
N GLY A 70 11.76 14.95 -25.15
CA GLY A 70 11.35 16.25 -25.67
C GLY A 70 11.15 17.33 -24.60
N LEU A 71 11.11 16.96 -23.33
CA LEU A 71 10.88 17.88 -22.21
C LEU A 71 12.17 18.49 -21.68
N GLU A 72 13.31 17.84 -21.90
CA GLU A 72 14.60 18.35 -21.43
C GLU A 72 14.96 19.68 -22.15
N GLY A 73 15.33 20.65 -21.32
CA GLY A 73 15.72 21.98 -21.83
C GLY A 73 14.59 22.96 -22.08
N ALA A 74 13.31 22.55 -21.93
CA ALA A 74 12.18 23.47 -21.96
C ALA A 74 12.28 24.50 -20.83
N ARG A 75 11.71 25.68 -21.05
CA ARG A 75 11.66 26.77 -20.06
C ARG A 75 10.22 27.24 -19.88
N PRO A 76 9.37 26.41 -19.26
CA PRO A 76 7.99 26.77 -19.05
C PRO A 76 7.84 27.93 -18.09
N SER A 77 6.90 28.82 -18.40
CA SER A 77 6.44 29.86 -17.48
C SER A 77 5.36 29.37 -16.53
N PHE A 78 4.64 28.31 -16.94
CA PHE A 78 3.64 27.65 -16.13
C PHE A 78 3.49 26.19 -16.55
N VAL A 79 3.33 25.32 -15.57
CA VAL A 79 3.10 23.87 -15.79
C VAL A 79 1.88 23.45 -14.99
N VAL A 80 0.97 22.71 -15.63
CA VAL A 80 -0.13 21.99 -14.98
C VAL A 80 0.18 20.51 -15.03
N CYS A 81 0.34 19.88 -13.89
CA CYS A 81 0.47 18.44 -13.73
C CYS A 81 -0.87 17.90 -13.23
N ASP A 82 -1.60 17.25 -14.12
CA ASP A 82 -2.96 16.79 -13.85
C ASP A 82 -2.99 15.33 -13.40
N GLU A 83 -3.87 15.01 -12.42
CA GLU A 83 -4.06 13.68 -11.88
C GLU A 83 -2.77 13.03 -11.34
N VAL A 84 -2.00 13.80 -10.52
CA VAL A 84 -0.66 13.35 -10.07
C VAL A 84 -0.69 12.16 -9.11
N HIS A 85 -1.85 11.73 -8.63
CA HIS A 85 -2.01 10.47 -7.92
C HIS A 85 -1.80 9.24 -8.82
N HIS A 86 -1.85 9.41 -10.14
CA HIS A 86 -1.50 8.38 -11.12
C HIS A 86 -0.02 8.43 -11.58
N TRP A 87 0.77 9.40 -11.12
CA TRP A 87 2.15 9.56 -11.55
C TRP A 87 3.09 8.75 -10.66
N ILE A 88 3.38 7.53 -11.10
CA ILE A 88 4.17 6.52 -10.38
C ILE A 88 5.45 6.16 -11.14
N GLU A 89 6.37 5.43 -10.51
CA GLU A 89 7.64 5.03 -11.14
C GLU A 89 7.40 4.12 -12.35
N SER A 90 6.47 3.17 -12.28
CA SER A 90 6.24 2.16 -13.31
C SER A 90 5.73 2.74 -14.64
N ASN A 91 5.05 3.90 -14.62
CA ASN A 91 4.58 4.60 -15.81
C ASN A 91 5.43 5.82 -16.19
N GLN A 92 6.61 5.95 -15.60
CA GLN A 92 7.55 7.08 -15.77
C GLN A 92 7.01 8.46 -15.30
N GLY A 93 5.86 8.50 -14.64
CA GLY A 93 5.24 9.74 -14.16
C GLY A 93 6.17 10.52 -13.21
N VAL A 94 6.85 9.81 -12.32
CA VAL A 94 7.84 10.41 -11.39
C VAL A 94 8.96 11.11 -12.16
N TYR A 95 9.53 10.47 -13.18
CA TYR A 95 10.61 11.05 -13.99
C TYR A 95 10.16 12.29 -14.79
N VAL A 96 8.94 12.25 -15.33
CA VAL A 96 8.33 13.39 -16.04
C VAL A 96 8.18 14.57 -15.08
N TRP A 97 7.63 14.33 -13.89
CA TRP A 97 7.47 15.36 -12.87
C TRP A 97 8.81 16.00 -12.48
N GLU A 98 9.82 15.19 -12.18
CA GLU A 98 11.17 15.67 -11.85
C GLU A 98 11.78 16.53 -12.95
N THR A 99 11.51 16.21 -14.21
CA THR A 99 11.98 16.98 -15.36
C THR A 99 11.26 18.31 -15.48
N LEU A 100 9.94 18.32 -15.29
CA LEU A 100 9.12 19.53 -15.33
C LEU A 100 9.46 20.45 -14.16
N ASP A 101 9.60 19.92 -12.96
CA ASP A 101 10.00 20.70 -11.78
C ASP A 101 11.37 21.34 -11.97
N ARG A 102 12.38 20.59 -12.39
CA ARG A 102 13.72 21.14 -12.72
C ARG A 102 13.64 22.25 -13.75
N ASN A 103 12.79 22.12 -14.76
CA ASN A 103 12.63 23.14 -15.81
C ASN A 103 11.97 24.42 -15.26
N VAL A 104 10.96 24.29 -14.38
CA VAL A 104 10.33 25.41 -13.68
C VAL A 104 11.32 26.08 -12.73
N GLN A 105 12.10 25.32 -11.97
CA GLN A 105 13.11 25.87 -11.04
C GLN A 105 14.16 26.74 -11.76
N LYS A 106 14.58 26.36 -12.97
CA LYS A 106 15.53 27.14 -13.79
C LYS A 106 14.97 28.52 -14.18
N THR A 107 13.67 28.69 -14.21
CA THR A 107 12.97 29.91 -14.60
C THR A 107 12.20 30.56 -13.45
N ALA A 108 12.32 30.03 -12.22
CA ALA A 108 11.59 30.49 -11.04
C ALA A 108 11.81 31.97 -10.71
N GLY A 109 13.00 32.51 -10.99
CA GLY A 109 13.31 33.94 -10.85
C GLY A 109 12.47 34.85 -11.74
N ALA A 110 11.96 34.35 -12.87
CA ALA A 110 11.02 35.04 -13.74
C ALA A 110 9.53 34.84 -13.30
N GLY A 111 9.29 34.14 -12.22
CA GLY A 111 7.97 33.89 -11.66
C GLY A 111 7.27 32.65 -12.21
N SER A 112 8.01 31.71 -12.78
CA SER A 112 7.47 30.42 -13.23
C SER A 112 6.89 29.63 -12.08
N ARG A 113 5.83 28.86 -12.35
CA ARG A 113 5.07 28.08 -11.36
C ARG A 113 4.71 26.70 -11.93
N LEU A 114 4.55 25.75 -11.03
CA LEU A 114 3.96 24.45 -11.28
C LEU A 114 2.74 24.29 -10.37
N ILE A 115 1.66 23.75 -10.89
CA ILE A 115 0.48 23.34 -10.14
C ILE A 115 0.26 21.85 -10.33
N GLU A 116 -0.11 21.18 -9.28
CA GLU A 116 -0.55 19.80 -9.27
C GLU A 116 -2.05 19.76 -8.95
N THR A 117 -2.79 18.95 -9.69
CA THR A 117 -4.19 18.63 -9.40
C THR A 117 -4.31 17.14 -9.17
N THR A 118 -5.10 16.73 -8.17
CA THR A 118 -5.14 15.33 -7.75
C THR A 118 -6.38 15.02 -6.92
N ASN A 119 -6.80 13.77 -6.95
CA ASN A 119 -7.58 13.14 -5.89
C ASN A 119 -6.65 12.51 -4.84
N ALA A 120 -7.22 11.97 -3.76
CA ALA A 120 -6.47 11.23 -2.75
C ALA A 120 -5.64 10.10 -3.39
N TYR A 121 -4.39 10.00 -3.00
CA TYR A 121 -3.46 8.99 -3.53
C TYR A 121 -3.67 7.62 -2.87
N ASN A 122 -3.17 6.58 -3.53
CA ASN A 122 -3.04 5.26 -2.93
C ASN A 122 -1.67 5.16 -2.22
N PRO A 123 -1.62 4.94 -0.90
CA PRO A 123 -0.37 4.84 -0.15
C PRO A 123 0.58 3.73 -0.63
N ASN A 124 0.06 2.75 -1.38
CA ASN A 124 0.85 1.62 -1.91
C ASN A 124 1.60 1.95 -3.20
N GLU A 125 1.34 3.10 -3.83
CA GLU A 125 1.85 3.42 -5.17
C GLU A 125 3.04 4.37 -5.17
N ASN A 126 3.32 5.07 -4.07
CA ASN A 126 4.37 6.07 -3.95
C ASN A 126 4.34 7.11 -5.08
N SER A 127 3.13 7.59 -5.38
CA SER A 127 2.85 8.56 -6.44
C SER A 127 3.41 9.96 -6.13
N ILE A 128 3.41 10.84 -7.12
CA ILE A 128 3.78 12.25 -6.92
C ILE A 128 2.85 12.93 -5.92
N ALA A 129 1.53 12.66 -5.96
CA ALA A 129 0.61 13.20 -4.98
C ALA A 129 0.99 12.82 -3.54
N GLN A 130 1.39 11.57 -3.32
CA GLN A 130 1.87 11.10 -2.01
C GLN A 130 3.15 11.84 -1.59
N ARG A 131 4.13 11.94 -2.49
CA ARG A 131 5.41 12.62 -2.20
C ARG A 131 5.21 14.08 -1.87
N THR A 132 4.28 14.76 -2.57
CA THR A 132 3.92 16.16 -2.32
C THR A 132 3.25 16.31 -0.95
N HIS A 133 2.30 15.43 -0.63
CA HIS A 133 1.64 15.40 0.68
C HIS A 133 2.65 15.19 1.83
N GLU A 134 3.49 14.17 1.74
CA GLU A 134 4.56 13.89 2.71
C GLU A 134 5.56 15.05 2.86
N ALA A 135 5.87 15.76 1.77
CA ALA A 135 6.74 16.93 1.82
C ALA A 135 6.08 18.08 2.61
N VAL A 136 4.78 18.28 2.47
CA VAL A 136 4.02 19.28 3.22
C VAL A 136 4.00 18.94 4.71
N GLU A 137 3.71 17.69 5.05
CA GLU A 137 3.76 17.21 6.45
C GLU A 137 5.16 17.35 7.06
N GLY A 138 6.20 17.17 6.24
CA GLY A 138 7.59 17.39 6.59
C GLY A 138 8.01 18.86 6.69
N GLY A 139 7.08 19.81 6.47
CA GLY A 139 7.32 21.25 6.65
C GLY A 139 7.94 21.96 5.42
N ALA A 140 7.68 21.52 4.20
CA ALA A 140 8.14 22.18 2.97
C ALA A 140 7.56 23.60 2.83
N GLY A 141 8.35 24.62 3.15
CA GLY A 141 7.88 26.01 3.33
C GLY A 141 7.63 26.84 2.06
N ARG A 142 7.76 26.28 0.85
CA ARG A 142 7.53 27.00 -0.42
C ARG A 142 6.41 26.41 -1.27
N LEU A 143 5.60 25.56 -0.70
CA LEU A 143 4.54 24.87 -1.37
C LEU A 143 3.20 25.41 -0.81
N LEU A 144 2.32 25.89 -1.73
CA LEU A 144 0.94 26.14 -1.40
C LEU A 144 0.21 24.80 -1.54
N TYR A 145 -0.36 24.31 -0.45
CA TYR A 145 -1.14 23.08 -0.42
C TYR A 145 -2.58 23.42 -0.02
N ASP A 146 -3.51 23.03 -0.83
CA ASP A 146 -4.94 23.20 -0.62
C ASP A 146 -5.62 21.84 -0.79
N CYS A 147 -6.24 21.34 0.26
CA CYS A 147 -6.86 20.02 0.28
C CYS A 147 -8.23 20.14 0.94
N VAL A 148 -9.26 19.76 0.20
CA VAL A 148 -10.61 19.60 0.72
C VAL A 148 -10.92 18.11 0.75
N GLU A 149 -11.09 17.58 1.94
CA GLU A 149 -11.37 16.16 2.18
C GLU A 149 -12.51 16.01 3.19
N ALA A 150 -13.24 14.89 3.12
CA ALA A 150 -14.22 14.55 4.14
C ALA A 150 -13.54 14.19 5.47
N GLU A 151 -14.31 14.21 6.56
CA GLU A 151 -13.87 13.67 7.83
C GLU A 151 -13.44 12.18 7.65
N ARG A 152 -12.40 11.77 8.37
CA ARG A 152 -11.92 10.39 8.37
C ARG A 152 -12.93 9.50 9.13
N ASP A 153 -12.98 8.23 8.77
CA ASP A 153 -13.81 7.20 9.44
C ASP A 153 -15.33 7.35 9.26
N VAL A 154 -15.79 7.86 8.12
CA VAL A 154 -17.20 7.93 7.76
C VAL A 154 -17.77 6.52 7.61
N ASP A 155 -18.86 6.19 8.31
CA ASP A 155 -19.58 4.93 8.06
C ASP A 155 -20.30 5.00 6.71
N LEU A 156 -19.77 4.31 5.70
CA LEU A 156 -20.37 4.28 4.34
C LEU A 156 -21.75 3.61 4.29
N LYS A 157 -22.20 2.95 5.35
CA LYS A 157 -23.55 2.37 5.46
C LYS A 157 -24.57 3.37 5.97
N ASP A 158 -24.12 4.40 6.68
CA ASP A 158 -24.98 5.48 7.17
C ASP A 158 -25.13 6.56 6.09
N ARG A 159 -26.34 6.65 5.50
CA ARG A 159 -26.61 7.59 4.43
C ARG A 159 -26.46 9.06 4.85
N GLU A 160 -26.86 9.42 6.07
CA GLU A 160 -26.77 10.79 6.56
C GLU A 160 -25.30 11.18 6.76
N ALA A 161 -24.47 10.28 7.30
CA ALA A 161 -23.03 10.47 7.42
C ALA A 161 -22.34 10.60 6.04
N VAL A 162 -22.74 9.77 5.07
CA VAL A 162 -22.22 9.84 3.70
C VAL A 162 -22.57 11.17 3.03
N ILE A 163 -23.80 11.63 3.14
CA ILE A 163 -24.23 12.93 2.58
C ILE A 163 -23.43 14.08 3.19
N ALA A 164 -23.27 14.10 4.51
CA ALA A 164 -22.46 15.11 5.20
C ALA A 164 -21.01 15.10 4.71
N ALA A 165 -20.41 13.91 4.60
CA ALA A 165 -19.05 13.75 4.11
C ALA A 165 -18.87 14.21 2.65
N ILE A 166 -19.86 14.00 1.78
CA ILE A 166 -19.82 14.50 0.39
C ILE A 166 -19.84 16.03 0.41
N ILE A 167 -20.72 16.66 1.20
CA ILE A 167 -20.78 18.11 1.32
C ILE A 167 -19.43 18.68 1.78
N ASP A 168 -18.79 18.05 2.76
CA ASP A 168 -17.47 18.47 3.25
C ASP A 168 -16.40 18.33 2.16
N ALA A 169 -16.36 17.18 1.46
CA ALA A 169 -15.37 16.90 0.42
C ALA A 169 -15.49 17.81 -0.82
N TYR A 170 -16.71 18.24 -1.15
CA TYR A 170 -16.97 19.08 -2.32
C TYR A 170 -17.05 20.57 -1.99
N GLY A 171 -17.06 20.96 -0.72
CA GLY A 171 -17.00 22.34 -0.26
C GLY A 171 -18.07 23.23 -0.87
N ASP A 172 -17.65 24.28 -1.59
CA ASP A 172 -18.56 25.26 -2.25
C ASP A 172 -19.05 24.81 -3.63
N SER A 173 -18.84 23.57 -4.04
CA SER A 173 -19.25 23.00 -5.33
C SER A 173 -20.75 22.68 -5.36
N HIS A 174 -21.59 23.67 -5.22
CA HIS A 174 -23.07 23.56 -5.09
C HIS A 174 -23.80 22.98 -6.32
N TRP A 175 -23.11 22.74 -7.43
CA TRP A 175 -23.65 22.11 -8.65
C TRP A 175 -23.56 20.57 -8.62
N VAL A 176 -22.98 19.97 -7.57
CA VAL A 176 -22.78 18.54 -7.45
C VAL A 176 -24.08 17.84 -7.05
N ASP A 177 -24.39 16.71 -7.67
CA ASP A 177 -25.50 15.84 -7.31
C ASP A 177 -25.10 14.95 -6.10
N VAL A 178 -25.29 15.49 -4.91
CA VAL A 178 -24.93 14.85 -3.64
C VAL A 178 -25.66 13.51 -3.45
N GLU A 179 -26.95 13.45 -3.80
CA GLU A 179 -27.75 12.23 -3.65
C GLU A 179 -27.28 11.13 -4.62
N GLY A 180 -27.01 11.50 -5.88
CA GLY A 180 -26.48 10.55 -6.87
C GLY A 180 -25.11 10.01 -6.50
N ILE A 181 -24.25 10.84 -5.88
CA ILE A 181 -22.96 10.38 -5.36
C ILE A 181 -23.15 9.45 -4.15
N ALA A 182 -24.06 9.76 -3.24
CA ALA A 182 -24.36 8.90 -2.11
C ALA A 182 -24.87 7.53 -2.56
N ASP A 183 -25.73 7.47 -3.59
CA ASP A 183 -26.15 6.21 -4.20
C ASP A 183 -24.98 5.43 -4.80
N ALA A 184 -24.04 6.10 -5.46
CA ALA A 184 -22.85 5.48 -6.03
C ALA A 184 -21.90 4.92 -4.94
N ILE A 185 -21.74 5.64 -3.83
CA ILE A 185 -20.94 5.19 -2.68
C ILE A 185 -21.56 3.94 -2.03
N GLN A 186 -22.90 3.93 -1.89
CA GLN A 186 -23.62 2.83 -1.25
C GLN A 186 -23.95 1.66 -2.20
N ASP A 187 -23.59 1.75 -3.48
CA ASP A 187 -23.73 0.63 -4.42
C ASP A 187 -22.80 -0.53 -3.96
N PRO A 188 -23.34 -1.76 -3.80
CA PRO A 188 -22.53 -2.92 -3.41
C PRO A 188 -21.37 -3.24 -4.37
N ARG A 189 -21.37 -2.70 -5.59
CA ARG A 189 -20.30 -2.85 -6.57
C ARG A 189 -19.16 -1.84 -6.38
N THR A 190 -19.36 -0.82 -5.55
CA THR A 190 -18.34 0.19 -5.27
C THR A 190 -17.50 -0.24 -4.07
N PRO A 191 -16.20 -0.55 -4.27
CA PRO A 191 -15.31 -0.86 -3.16
C PRO A 191 -15.16 0.34 -2.22
N ALA A 192 -15.09 0.09 -0.91
CA ALA A 192 -14.92 1.15 0.09
C ALA A 192 -13.70 2.04 -0.19
N ALA A 193 -12.58 1.45 -0.62
CA ALA A 193 -11.38 2.19 -1.02
C ALA A 193 -11.63 3.20 -2.14
N VAL A 194 -12.47 2.84 -3.11
CA VAL A 194 -12.87 3.72 -4.22
C VAL A 194 -13.76 4.85 -3.70
N ALA A 195 -14.71 4.54 -2.81
CA ALA A 195 -15.60 5.53 -2.21
C ALA A 195 -14.82 6.60 -1.43
N TYR A 196 -13.98 6.20 -0.51
CA TYR A 196 -13.15 7.13 0.25
C TYR A 196 -12.22 7.96 -0.64
N ARG A 197 -11.56 7.33 -1.58
CA ARG A 197 -10.50 7.96 -2.37
C ARG A 197 -11.04 8.93 -3.42
N PHE A 198 -12.04 8.53 -4.19
CA PHE A 198 -12.52 9.30 -5.36
C PHE A 198 -13.76 10.13 -5.12
N TYR A 199 -14.57 9.80 -4.12
CA TYR A 199 -15.75 10.58 -3.79
C TYR A 199 -15.56 11.44 -2.55
N LEU A 200 -14.81 10.97 -1.56
CA LEU A 200 -14.59 11.68 -0.31
C LEU A 200 -13.21 12.34 -0.18
N ASN A 201 -12.36 12.18 -1.21
CA ASN A 201 -10.97 12.66 -1.25
C ASN A 201 -10.16 12.29 0.00
N ASN A 202 -10.41 11.12 0.55
CA ASN A 202 -9.86 10.69 1.82
C ASN A 202 -8.79 9.61 1.62
N ILE A 203 -7.61 9.82 2.21
CA ILE A 203 -6.52 8.85 2.17
C ILE A 203 -6.79 7.79 3.22
N GLN A 204 -7.07 6.57 2.77
CA GLN A 204 -7.24 5.42 3.64
C GLN A 204 -5.95 4.63 3.72
N GLU A 205 -5.28 4.69 4.87
CA GLU A 205 -4.02 3.96 5.09
C GLU A 205 -4.20 2.44 5.01
N ASN A 206 -5.41 1.92 5.25
CA ASN A 206 -5.73 0.49 5.29
C ASN A 206 -6.91 0.10 4.41
N ALA A 207 -7.28 0.89 3.39
CA ALA A 207 -8.38 0.53 2.48
C ALA A 207 -8.15 -0.80 1.76
N ASP A 208 -6.87 -1.16 1.54
CA ASP A 208 -6.43 -2.45 1.03
C ASP A 208 -5.89 -3.37 2.13
N GLY A 209 -6.19 -3.09 3.40
CA GLY A 209 -5.78 -3.91 4.54
C GLY A 209 -6.19 -5.36 4.36
N TRP A 210 -5.23 -6.29 4.51
CA TRP A 210 -5.51 -7.72 4.42
C TRP A 210 -6.53 -8.19 5.46
N MET A 211 -6.48 -7.58 6.66
CA MET A 211 -7.32 -7.92 7.79
C MET A 211 -7.77 -6.64 8.50
N SER A 212 -9.06 -6.50 8.80
CA SER A 212 -9.49 -5.44 9.70
C SER A 212 -9.18 -5.78 11.15
N LYS A 213 -9.09 -4.76 11.98
CA LYS A 213 -8.86 -4.93 13.42
C LYS A 213 -9.97 -5.76 14.06
N ASP A 214 -11.23 -5.47 13.71
CA ASP A 214 -12.39 -6.17 14.26
C ASP A 214 -12.40 -7.66 13.89
N GLU A 215 -12.10 -8.00 12.61
CA GLU A 215 -11.99 -9.40 12.18
C GLU A 215 -10.89 -10.15 12.93
N TRP A 216 -9.75 -9.50 13.16
CA TRP A 216 -8.65 -10.09 13.90
C TRP A 216 -8.99 -10.29 15.38
N GLU A 217 -9.56 -9.28 16.04
CA GLU A 217 -9.96 -9.33 17.45
C GLU A 217 -11.01 -10.42 17.74
N LEU A 218 -11.89 -10.76 16.81
CA LEU A 218 -12.84 -11.86 16.94
C LEU A 218 -12.17 -13.24 17.11
N CYS A 219 -10.91 -13.38 16.70
CA CYS A 219 -10.12 -14.59 16.85
C CYS A 219 -9.34 -14.65 18.16
N PHE A 220 -9.41 -13.61 19.00
CA PHE A 220 -8.73 -13.59 20.29
C PHE A 220 -9.30 -14.65 21.25
N ALA A 221 -8.42 -15.41 21.89
CA ALA A 221 -8.78 -16.41 22.88
C ALA A 221 -7.71 -16.50 23.98
N ASP A 222 -8.01 -15.98 25.16
CA ASP A 222 -7.15 -16.03 26.34
C ASP A 222 -7.28 -17.37 27.09
N SER A 223 -8.40 -18.08 26.88
CA SER A 223 -8.62 -19.39 27.46
C SER A 223 -7.68 -20.45 26.87
N ASP A 224 -7.25 -21.39 27.67
CA ASP A 224 -6.42 -22.53 27.28
C ASP A 224 -5.07 -22.10 26.69
N PRO A 225 -4.17 -21.51 27.47
CA PRO A 225 -2.86 -21.03 27.01
C PRO A 225 -2.00 -22.16 26.46
N ILE A 226 -1.04 -21.82 25.62
CA ILE A 226 -0.05 -22.77 25.06
C ILE A 226 0.78 -23.38 26.21
N GLN A 227 0.92 -24.70 26.19
CA GLN A 227 1.64 -25.44 27.24
C GLN A 227 2.84 -26.20 26.68
N PRO A 228 3.91 -26.39 27.46
CA PRO A 228 4.98 -27.32 27.11
C PRO A 228 4.41 -28.72 26.77
N GLY A 229 4.89 -29.29 25.65
CA GLY A 229 4.42 -30.58 25.15
C GLY A 229 3.19 -30.51 24.25
N ASP A 230 2.58 -29.35 24.02
CA ASP A 230 1.55 -29.20 23.01
C ASP A 230 2.08 -29.58 21.62
N GLN A 231 1.21 -30.22 20.80
CA GLN A 231 1.52 -30.46 19.38
C GLN A 231 1.36 -29.17 18.60
N ILE A 232 2.42 -28.74 17.97
CA ILE A 232 2.45 -27.49 17.21
C ILE A 232 2.99 -27.68 15.80
N ALA A 233 2.62 -26.76 14.93
CA ALA A 233 3.31 -26.46 13.69
C ALA A 233 4.02 -25.12 13.82
N MET A 234 5.05 -24.87 12.99
CA MET A 234 5.79 -23.61 13.01
C MET A 234 5.94 -23.04 11.61
N GLY A 235 6.03 -21.72 11.53
CA GLY A 235 6.38 -20.97 10.32
C GLY A 235 7.51 -20.01 10.62
N PHE A 236 8.49 -19.96 9.72
CA PHE A 236 9.67 -19.10 9.79
C PHE A 236 9.79 -18.29 8.51
N ASP A 237 10.02 -17.01 8.66
CA ASP A 237 10.43 -16.08 7.61
C ASP A 237 11.53 -15.18 8.14
N GLY A 238 12.59 -14.95 7.34
CA GLY A 238 13.75 -14.24 7.84
C GLY A 238 14.51 -13.45 6.80
N SER A 239 14.95 -12.27 7.22
CA SER A 239 15.91 -11.42 6.54
C SER A 239 17.19 -11.35 7.36
N LEU A 240 18.34 -11.15 6.72
CA LEU A 240 19.60 -10.94 7.45
C LEU A 240 19.83 -9.46 7.82
N ARG A 241 19.24 -8.53 7.05
CA ARG A 241 19.44 -7.09 7.22
C ARG A 241 18.17 -6.31 6.87
N GLY A 242 17.89 -5.27 7.63
CA GLY A 242 16.90 -4.25 7.28
C GLY A 242 15.43 -4.63 7.49
N ASP A 243 15.08 -5.91 7.49
CA ASP A 243 13.72 -6.40 7.74
C ASP A 243 13.64 -7.22 9.05
N ALA A 244 12.48 -7.80 9.34
CA ALA A 244 12.31 -8.63 10.52
C ALA A 244 12.62 -10.11 10.22
N THR A 245 12.96 -10.85 11.28
CA THR A 245 13.10 -12.31 11.25
C THR A 245 12.26 -12.87 12.37
N GLY A 246 11.36 -13.79 12.07
CA GLY A 246 10.40 -14.31 13.02
C GLY A 246 10.10 -15.78 12.93
N ILE A 247 9.57 -16.32 14.04
CA ILE A 247 9.03 -17.66 14.16
C ILE A 247 7.69 -17.57 14.87
N VAL A 248 6.64 -18.09 14.22
CA VAL A 248 5.31 -18.21 14.81
C VAL A 248 4.96 -19.68 14.96
N GLY A 249 4.43 -20.05 16.11
CA GLY A 249 3.84 -21.36 16.38
C GLY A 249 2.34 -21.37 16.17
N CYS A 250 1.82 -22.51 15.72
CA CYS A 250 0.39 -22.78 15.58
C CYS A 250 0.04 -24.11 16.23
N ARG A 251 -0.78 -24.09 17.25
CA ARG A 251 -1.21 -25.31 17.94
C ARG A 251 -2.13 -26.15 17.05
N LEU A 252 -1.82 -27.44 16.90
CA LEU A 252 -2.53 -28.30 15.95
C LEU A 252 -4.03 -28.45 16.25
N ARG A 253 -4.40 -28.61 17.52
CA ARG A 253 -5.78 -28.97 17.90
C ARG A 253 -6.82 -27.87 17.62
N ASP A 254 -6.44 -26.58 17.67
CA ASP A 254 -7.36 -25.45 17.63
C ASP A 254 -6.87 -24.25 16.83
N GLY A 255 -5.71 -24.35 16.17
CA GLY A 255 -5.18 -23.27 15.33
C GLY A 255 -4.71 -22.04 16.11
N LYS A 256 -4.41 -22.16 17.42
CA LYS A 256 -3.98 -21.02 18.23
C LYS A 256 -2.54 -20.63 17.86
N LEU A 257 -2.40 -19.39 17.37
CA LEU A 257 -1.12 -18.75 17.05
C LEU A 257 -0.47 -18.14 18.29
N PHE A 258 0.85 -18.20 18.35
CA PHE A 258 1.66 -17.61 19.40
C PHE A 258 3.07 -17.28 18.90
N LEU A 259 3.69 -16.27 19.48
CA LEU A 259 5.04 -15.85 19.13
C LEU A 259 6.08 -16.79 19.75
N ILE A 260 7.00 -17.28 18.94
CA ILE A 260 8.18 -18.04 19.40
C ILE A 260 9.41 -17.15 19.40
N HIS A 261 9.62 -16.35 18.33
CA HIS A 261 10.80 -15.49 18.20
C HIS A 261 10.52 -14.31 17.28
N LEU A 262 11.11 -13.16 17.58
CA LEU A 262 11.14 -11.97 16.72
C LEU A 262 12.44 -11.21 16.91
N GLN A 263 13.06 -10.85 15.81
CA GLN A 263 14.09 -9.81 15.75
C GLN A 263 13.72 -8.80 14.68
N GLU A 264 13.65 -7.54 15.06
CA GLU A 264 13.41 -6.42 14.14
C GLU A 264 14.57 -5.44 14.22
N ASN A 265 14.91 -4.85 13.08
CA ASN A 265 15.86 -3.74 13.06
C ASN A 265 15.28 -2.57 13.88
N PRO A 266 15.92 -2.17 15.01
CA PRO A 266 15.41 -1.09 15.87
C PRO A 266 15.49 0.28 15.20
N ARG A 267 16.15 0.38 14.01
CA ARG A 267 16.39 1.65 13.29
C ARG A 267 17.06 2.71 14.16
N ASP A 268 17.91 2.26 15.07
CA ASP A 268 18.73 3.13 15.87
C ASP A 268 19.81 3.78 14.98
N PRO A 269 19.87 5.12 14.88
CA PRO A 269 20.94 5.79 14.14
C PRO A 269 22.35 5.42 14.61
N ASN A 270 22.49 4.92 15.85
CA ASN A 270 23.75 4.45 16.41
C ASN A 270 24.11 3.02 15.99
N GLN A 271 23.20 2.32 15.30
CA GLN A 271 23.39 0.93 14.81
C GLN A 271 23.04 0.84 13.31
N PRO A 272 23.73 1.59 12.44
CA PRO A 272 23.40 1.62 11.00
C PRO A 272 23.61 0.25 10.32
N ASP A 273 24.49 -0.58 10.85
CA ASP A 273 24.86 -1.91 10.32
C ASP A 273 24.18 -3.05 11.09
N TRP A 274 22.98 -2.82 11.62
CA TRP A 274 22.26 -3.85 12.36
C TRP A 274 22.03 -5.11 11.49
N GLU A 275 22.38 -6.25 12.06
CA GLU A 275 22.16 -7.58 11.47
C GLU A 275 21.43 -8.47 12.47
N VAL A 276 20.70 -9.45 11.93
CA VAL A 276 20.01 -10.47 12.72
C VAL A 276 21.03 -11.34 13.46
N ASP A 277 20.80 -11.56 14.75
CA ASP A 277 21.55 -12.54 15.52
C ASP A 277 21.10 -13.97 15.15
N VAL A 278 21.82 -14.58 14.21
CA VAL A 278 21.53 -15.93 13.73
C VAL A 278 21.59 -16.96 14.86
N LEU A 279 22.49 -16.79 15.84
CA LEU A 279 22.59 -17.73 16.96
C LEU A 279 21.35 -17.66 17.86
N ALA A 280 20.77 -16.49 18.05
CA ALA A 280 19.53 -16.33 18.79
C ALA A 280 18.34 -16.99 18.06
N VAL A 281 18.28 -16.92 16.74
CA VAL A 281 17.27 -17.63 15.93
C VAL A 281 17.45 -19.15 16.08
N GLU A 282 18.67 -19.66 15.95
CA GLU A 282 18.99 -21.08 16.12
C GLU A 282 18.60 -21.57 17.53
N ALA A 283 18.92 -20.79 18.55
CA ALA A 283 18.53 -21.10 19.93
C ALA A 283 17.01 -21.13 20.13
N ALA A 284 16.26 -20.24 19.46
CA ALA A 284 14.81 -20.22 19.50
C ALA A 284 14.20 -21.48 18.86
N VAL A 285 14.72 -21.92 17.70
CA VAL A 285 14.30 -23.18 17.05
C VAL A 285 14.58 -24.36 17.97
N ALA A 286 15.81 -24.47 18.51
CA ALA A 286 16.19 -25.56 19.43
C ALA A 286 15.30 -25.57 20.69
N ASN A 287 14.97 -24.38 21.23
CA ASN A 287 14.08 -24.28 22.37
C ASN A 287 12.64 -24.72 22.04
N ALA A 288 12.14 -24.38 20.84
CA ALA A 288 10.82 -24.81 20.40
C ALA A 288 10.72 -26.33 20.29
N PHE A 289 11.67 -27.00 19.65
CA PHE A 289 11.73 -28.46 19.55
C PHE A 289 11.88 -29.16 20.92
N ARG A 290 12.57 -28.51 21.86
CA ARG A 290 12.69 -29.04 23.24
C ARG A 290 11.42 -28.86 24.06
N THR A 291 10.70 -27.76 23.87
CA THR A 291 9.55 -27.36 24.71
C THR A 291 8.26 -27.98 24.20
N TYR A 292 8.09 -28.04 22.89
CA TYR A 292 6.85 -28.47 22.26
C TYR A 292 7.05 -29.74 21.43
N LYS A 293 5.96 -30.33 21.03
CA LYS A 293 5.92 -31.36 20.02
C LYS A 293 5.76 -30.71 18.65
N VAL A 294 6.88 -30.36 18.02
CA VAL A 294 6.85 -29.80 16.66
C VAL A 294 6.54 -30.95 15.71
N GLU A 295 5.40 -30.90 15.07
CA GLU A 295 4.93 -31.92 14.11
C GLU A 295 5.18 -31.49 12.66
N TRP A 296 5.32 -30.18 12.38
CA TRP A 296 5.59 -29.65 11.06
C TRP A 296 6.19 -28.23 11.16
N PHE A 297 7.26 -27.99 10.41
CA PHE A 297 7.92 -26.68 10.40
C PHE A 297 8.21 -26.25 8.97
N TYR A 298 7.58 -25.14 8.53
CA TYR A 298 7.87 -24.49 7.27
C TYR A 298 8.82 -23.33 7.45
N GLY A 299 9.95 -23.33 6.70
CA GLY A 299 10.90 -22.23 6.63
C GLY A 299 10.99 -21.65 5.22
N ASP A 300 10.99 -20.32 5.08
CA ASP A 300 11.28 -19.66 3.80
C ASP A 300 12.79 -19.64 3.54
N PRO A 301 13.26 -20.23 2.42
CA PRO A 301 14.68 -20.45 2.19
C PRO A 301 15.55 -19.23 1.89
N PRO A 302 15.07 -18.11 1.29
CA PRO A 302 15.93 -16.99 0.96
C PRO A 302 16.80 -16.54 2.14
N TYR A 303 18.13 -16.54 1.94
CA TYR A 303 19.17 -16.28 2.95
C TYR A 303 19.31 -17.33 4.08
N TRP A 304 18.36 -18.25 4.27
CA TRP A 304 18.32 -19.21 5.39
C TRP A 304 18.35 -20.67 4.96
N GLN A 305 18.60 -20.94 3.68
CA GLN A 305 18.57 -22.30 3.13
C GLN A 305 19.52 -23.27 3.85
N GLU A 306 20.74 -22.80 4.19
CA GLU A 306 21.69 -23.62 4.95
C GLU A 306 21.21 -23.93 6.37
N ALA A 307 20.61 -22.95 7.04
CA ALA A 307 20.06 -23.13 8.39
C ALA A 307 18.88 -24.11 8.36
N ILE A 308 17.94 -23.95 7.43
CA ILE A 308 16.80 -24.86 7.25
C ILE A 308 17.29 -26.29 6.95
N GLY A 309 18.32 -26.42 6.11
CA GLY A 309 18.93 -27.72 5.84
C GLY A 309 19.57 -28.36 7.09
N ARG A 310 20.27 -27.58 7.94
CA ARG A 310 20.78 -28.07 9.23
C ARG A 310 19.64 -28.49 10.17
N TRP A 311 18.57 -27.68 10.28
CA TRP A 311 17.41 -28.02 11.11
C TRP A 311 16.74 -29.32 10.62
N SER A 312 16.63 -29.51 9.30
CA SER A 312 16.09 -30.75 8.72
C SER A 312 16.95 -31.99 9.07
N ILE A 313 18.26 -31.83 9.08
CA ILE A 313 19.18 -32.92 9.49
C ILE A 313 19.09 -33.21 11.00
N GLU A 314 18.98 -32.14 11.82
CA GLU A 314 19.01 -32.26 13.29
C GLU A 314 17.69 -32.76 13.86
N TYR A 315 16.55 -32.28 13.34
CA TYR A 315 15.21 -32.57 13.89
C TYR A 315 14.42 -33.58 13.04
N GLY A 316 14.87 -33.87 11.84
CA GLY A 316 14.27 -34.83 10.91
C GLY A 316 13.67 -34.19 9.68
N ASP A 317 13.91 -34.80 8.52
CA ASP A 317 13.38 -34.36 7.21
C ASP A 317 11.86 -34.59 7.07
N ASP A 318 11.27 -35.36 7.96
CA ASP A 318 9.82 -35.52 8.12
C ASP A 318 9.17 -34.37 8.91
N TYR A 319 9.92 -33.45 9.50
CA TYR A 319 9.41 -32.37 10.34
C TYR A 319 9.75 -30.98 9.82
N VAL A 320 10.85 -30.80 9.11
CA VAL A 320 11.35 -29.49 8.66
C VAL A 320 11.37 -29.46 7.14
N PHE A 321 10.67 -28.49 6.57
CA PHE A 321 10.48 -28.38 5.12
C PHE A 321 10.71 -26.97 4.62
N GLU A 322 11.26 -26.84 3.41
CA GLU A 322 11.32 -25.58 2.70
C GLU A 322 9.92 -25.16 2.18
N TYR A 323 9.57 -23.91 2.42
CA TYR A 323 8.38 -23.29 1.84
C TYR A 323 8.73 -21.97 1.15
N TRP A 324 8.80 -21.99 -0.17
CA TRP A 324 9.19 -20.84 -0.97
C TRP A 324 8.03 -19.84 -1.09
N THR A 325 8.07 -18.75 -0.31
CA THR A 325 7.04 -17.69 -0.30
C THR A 325 6.97 -16.91 -1.60
N ASN A 326 8.05 -16.89 -2.38
CA ASN A 326 8.13 -16.28 -3.71
C ASN A 326 7.41 -17.07 -4.82
N LYS A 327 6.80 -18.23 -4.51
CA LYS A 327 5.96 -19.00 -5.45
C LYS A 327 4.49 -18.57 -5.32
N PRO A 328 3.96 -17.72 -6.24
CA PRO A 328 2.67 -17.04 -6.04
C PRO A 328 1.49 -18.00 -5.83
N THR A 329 1.42 -19.10 -6.58
CA THR A 329 0.30 -20.04 -6.51
C THR A 329 0.17 -20.67 -5.12
N ARG A 330 1.28 -21.15 -4.57
CA ARG A 330 1.27 -21.80 -3.26
C ARG A 330 1.01 -20.80 -2.14
N MET A 331 1.66 -19.63 -2.22
CA MET A 331 1.49 -18.58 -1.21
C MET A 331 0.07 -17.99 -1.23
N ALA A 332 -0.53 -17.79 -2.41
CA ALA A 332 -1.92 -17.32 -2.51
C ALA A 332 -2.92 -18.30 -1.87
N GLN A 333 -2.72 -19.61 -2.08
CA GLN A 333 -3.56 -20.64 -1.46
C GLN A 333 -3.44 -20.63 0.09
N ALA A 334 -2.21 -20.48 0.60
CA ALA A 334 -1.98 -20.39 2.04
C ALA A 334 -2.58 -19.11 2.63
N THR A 335 -2.43 -17.97 1.95
CA THR A 335 -3.00 -16.67 2.32
C THR A 335 -4.54 -16.75 2.40
N GLU A 336 -5.17 -17.35 1.39
CA GLU A 336 -6.62 -17.51 1.33
C GLU A 336 -7.14 -18.47 2.41
N ARG A 337 -6.42 -19.57 2.66
CA ARG A 337 -6.76 -20.50 3.76
C ARG A 337 -6.72 -19.80 5.11
N PHE A 338 -5.69 -19.02 5.36
CA PHE A 338 -5.56 -18.24 6.59
C PHE A 338 -6.71 -17.24 6.73
N ARG A 339 -6.99 -16.46 5.67
CA ARG A 339 -8.07 -15.48 5.64
C ARG A 339 -9.42 -16.14 5.92
N SER A 340 -9.71 -17.25 5.24
CA SER A 340 -10.95 -18.02 5.44
C SER A 340 -11.09 -18.53 6.88
N ALA A 341 -9.99 -18.99 7.48
CA ALA A 341 -10.02 -19.47 8.87
C ALA A 341 -10.31 -18.35 9.88
N VAL A 342 -9.79 -17.14 9.65
CA VAL A 342 -10.14 -15.95 10.45
C VAL A 342 -11.63 -15.63 10.31
N MET A 343 -12.15 -15.60 9.08
CA MET A 343 -13.56 -15.27 8.82
C MET A 343 -14.55 -16.23 9.50
N VAL A 344 -14.18 -17.51 9.62
CA VAL A 344 -15.02 -18.52 10.32
C VAL A 344 -14.59 -18.79 11.75
N GLN A 345 -13.59 -18.05 12.28
CA GLN A 345 -13.04 -18.16 13.64
C GLN A 345 -12.46 -19.57 13.95
N ASP A 346 -11.96 -20.29 12.93
CA ASP A 346 -11.23 -21.56 13.09
C ASP A 346 -9.75 -21.34 13.46
N LEU A 347 -9.28 -20.11 13.34
CA LEU A 347 -7.99 -19.64 13.83
C LEU A 347 -8.18 -18.89 15.13
N LYS A 348 -7.20 -19.01 16.05
CA LYS A 348 -7.17 -18.27 17.32
C LYS A 348 -5.80 -17.63 17.52
N HIS A 349 -5.72 -16.64 18.42
CA HIS A 349 -4.46 -16.07 18.85
C HIS A 349 -4.53 -15.60 20.31
N GLU A 350 -3.35 -15.37 20.92
CA GLU A 350 -3.23 -14.92 22.32
C GLU A 350 -3.16 -13.38 22.43
N ASN A 351 -3.47 -12.63 21.36
CA ASN A 351 -3.36 -11.19 21.26
C ASN A 351 -1.91 -10.67 21.47
N ASP A 352 -0.94 -11.43 20.98
CA ASP A 352 0.44 -10.96 20.93
C ASP A 352 0.50 -9.67 20.11
N ALA A 353 1.10 -8.63 20.68
CA ALA A 353 1.10 -7.29 20.11
C ALA A 353 1.89 -7.22 18.79
N ASP A 354 2.96 -8.01 18.67
CA ASP A 354 3.81 -8.00 17.48
C ASP A 354 3.17 -8.79 16.33
N ILE A 355 2.59 -9.97 16.62
CA ILE A 355 1.84 -10.71 15.60
C ILE A 355 0.66 -9.86 15.10
N SER A 356 -0.12 -9.28 16.01
CA SER A 356 -1.26 -8.44 15.67
C SER A 356 -0.86 -7.23 14.83
N ARG A 357 0.22 -6.53 15.23
CA ARG A 357 0.77 -5.41 14.48
C ARG A 357 1.18 -5.79 13.06
N HIS A 358 1.87 -6.91 12.85
CA HIS A 358 2.31 -7.38 11.55
C HIS A 358 1.13 -7.83 10.66
N VAL A 359 0.12 -8.48 11.24
CA VAL A 359 -1.09 -8.91 10.51
C VAL A 359 -1.88 -7.69 10.04
N LEU A 360 -2.07 -6.69 10.91
CA LEU A 360 -2.81 -5.47 10.59
C LEU A 360 -2.02 -4.49 9.67
N ASN A 361 -0.70 -4.62 9.59
CA ASN A 361 0.14 -3.88 8.66
C ASN A 361 0.10 -4.44 7.23
N ALA A 362 -0.31 -5.70 7.06
CA ALA A 362 -0.32 -6.35 5.76
C ALA A 362 -1.45 -5.79 4.88
N VAL A 363 -1.15 -5.57 3.61
CA VAL A 363 -2.12 -5.18 2.59
C VAL A 363 -2.25 -6.26 1.53
N THR A 364 -3.37 -6.29 0.84
CA THR A 364 -3.62 -7.25 -0.24
C THR A 364 -2.92 -6.82 -1.54
N ARG A 365 -2.44 -7.79 -2.28
CA ARG A 365 -1.96 -7.63 -3.64
C ARG A 365 -2.55 -8.72 -4.53
N GLU A 366 -3.39 -8.32 -5.46
CA GLU A 366 -3.97 -9.24 -6.43
C GLU A 366 -2.93 -9.66 -7.49
N VAL A 367 -2.87 -10.96 -7.75
CA VAL A 367 -2.05 -11.56 -8.79
C VAL A 367 -2.90 -12.57 -9.57
N PRO A 368 -2.52 -12.99 -10.78
CA PRO A 368 -3.31 -13.96 -11.55
C PRO A 368 -3.59 -15.29 -10.83
N GLN A 369 -2.82 -15.62 -9.81
CA GLN A 369 -2.92 -16.84 -9.01
C GLN A 369 -3.79 -16.68 -7.75
N GLY A 370 -4.29 -15.50 -7.45
CA GLY A 370 -5.09 -15.17 -6.26
C GLY A 370 -4.51 -13.99 -5.48
N THR A 371 -4.88 -13.87 -4.22
CA THR A 371 -4.47 -12.77 -3.34
C THR A 371 -3.20 -13.12 -2.55
N LEU A 372 -2.22 -12.24 -2.58
CA LEU A 372 -1.02 -12.25 -1.73
C LEU A 372 -1.08 -11.13 -0.72
N ILE A 373 -0.27 -11.22 0.33
CA ILE A 373 0.00 -10.09 1.23
C ILE A 373 1.30 -9.38 0.83
N THR A 374 1.34 -8.07 1.06
CA THR A 374 2.52 -7.25 0.82
C THR A 374 2.56 -6.09 1.83
N LYS A 375 3.69 -5.37 1.88
CA LYS A 375 3.77 -4.09 2.58
C LYS A 375 3.01 -3.02 1.82
N ASP A 376 2.51 -2.01 2.52
CA ASP A 376 1.79 -0.87 1.94
C ASP A 376 2.62 -0.08 0.92
N SER A 377 3.94 -0.11 1.03
CA SER A 377 4.84 0.44 0.02
C SER A 377 6.21 -0.27 0.04
N PRO A 378 7.01 -0.20 -1.06
CA PRO A 378 8.34 -0.80 -1.11
C PRO A 378 9.33 -0.24 -0.07
N ARG A 379 9.10 1.00 0.40
CA ARG A 379 9.91 1.67 1.44
C ARG A 379 9.22 1.71 2.79
N SER A 380 8.13 0.98 2.94
CA SER A 380 7.35 0.94 4.17
C SER A 380 8.19 0.64 5.39
N LYS A 381 7.91 1.37 6.44
CA LYS A 381 8.43 1.10 7.78
C LYS A 381 7.63 0.02 8.50
N LYS A 382 6.42 -0.25 8.01
CA LYS A 382 5.53 -1.26 8.57
C LYS A 382 6.05 -2.65 8.23
N LYS A 383 6.19 -3.50 9.23
CA LYS A 383 6.66 -4.87 9.10
C LYS A 383 5.48 -5.82 8.97
N ILE A 384 5.63 -6.86 8.14
CA ILE A 384 4.61 -7.90 7.90
C ILE A 384 5.18 -9.32 8.08
N ASP A 385 6.43 -9.45 8.44
CA ASP A 385 7.17 -10.72 8.43
C ASP A 385 6.51 -11.76 9.36
N LEU A 386 6.02 -11.34 10.55
CA LEU A 386 5.26 -12.26 11.40
C LEU A 386 3.89 -12.64 10.81
N ALA A 387 3.29 -11.83 9.94
CA ALA A 387 2.09 -12.26 9.22
C ALA A 387 2.43 -13.37 8.23
N VAL A 388 3.57 -13.30 7.54
CA VAL A 388 4.07 -14.39 6.69
C VAL A 388 4.34 -15.63 7.53
N CYS A 389 5.06 -15.50 8.67
CA CYS A 389 5.30 -16.61 9.59
C CYS A 389 3.99 -17.26 10.08
N ALA A 390 2.97 -16.46 10.40
CA ALA A 390 1.67 -16.94 10.85
C ALA A 390 0.93 -17.72 9.75
N ILE A 391 0.97 -17.22 8.50
CA ILE A 391 0.41 -17.95 7.35
C ILE A 391 1.14 -19.30 7.17
N LEU A 392 2.48 -19.31 7.23
CA LEU A 392 3.27 -20.53 7.11
C LEU A 392 2.99 -21.51 8.24
N ALA A 393 2.87 -21.05 9.48
CA ALA A 393 2.55 -21.89 10.63
C ALA A 393 1.16 -22.51 10.52
N PHE A 394 0.17 -21.74 10.02
CA PHE A 394 -1.19 -22.23 9.82
C PHE A 394 -1.29 -23.23 8.66
N GLU A 395 -0.55 -22.99 7.58
CA GLU A 395 -0.42 -23.92 6.45
C GLU A 395 0.27 -25.21 6.88
N ALA A 396 1.37 -25.12 7.65
CA ALA A 396 2.06 -26.25 8.25
C ALA A 396 1.15 -27.08 9.15
N ARG A 397 0.28 -26.42 9.92
CA ARG A 397 -0.77 -27.09 10.71
C ARG A 397 -1.72 -27.90 9.81
N ALA A 398 -2.17 -27.33 8.72
CA ALA A 398 -3.10 -27.98 7.81
C ALA A 398 -2.46 -29.25 7.22
N ASP A 399 -1.22 -29.17 6.79
CA ASP A 399 -0.48 -30.30 6.23
C ASP A 399 -0.18 -31.37 7.29
N ALA A 400 0.20 -30.99 8.52
CA ALA A 400 0.41 -31.90 9.62
C ALA A 400 -0.89 -32.69 9.99
N ILE A 401 -2.05 -32.02 9.92
CA ILE A 401 -3.35 -32.68 10.16
C ILE A 401 -3.69 -33.61 9.00
N ALA A 402 -3.47 -33.20 7.76
CA ALA A 402 -3.70 -34.03 6.57
C ALA A 402 -2.82 -35.28 6.57
N ASP A 403 -1.58 -35.18 7.08
CA ASP A 403 -0.63 -36.30 7.27
C ASP A 403 -0.98 -37.20 8.50
N GLY A 404 -2.04 -36.86 9.22
CA GLY A 404 -2.52 -37.67 10.35
C GLY A 404 -1.74 -37.50 11.66
N ARG A 405 -0.97 -36.42 11.81
CA ARG A 405 -0.11 -36.19 13.01
C ARG A 405 -0.89 -35.69 14.23
N LEU A 406 -2.10 -35.18 14.04
CA LEU A 406 -2.94 -34.76 15.16
C LEU A 406 -3.44 -35.98 15.94
N LYS A 407 -2.84 -36.24 17.11
CA LYS A 407 -3.28 -37.29 17.99
C LYS A 407 -4.52 -36.87 18.79
N LYS A 408 -5.66 -37.51 18.58
CA LYS A 408 -6.86 -37.30 19.41
C LYS A 408 -6.53 -37.69 20.86
N ARG A 409 -6.77 -36.77 21.82
CA ARG A 409 -6.71 -37.12 23.24
C ARG A 409 -7.69 -38.30 23.49
N ARG A 410 -7.17 -39.45 23.89
CA ARG A 410 -8.01 -40.51 24.39
C ARG A 410 -8.59 -40.04 25.72
N SER A 411 -9.90 -39.73 25.76
CA SER A 411 -10.60 -39.54 27.02
C SER A 411 -10.55 -40.88 27.76
N ARG A 412 -9.84 -40.93 28.89
CA ARG A 412 -10.04 -42.05 29.84
C ARG A 412 -11.43 -41.86 30.44
N VAL A 413 -12.36 -42.67 29.99
CA VAL A 413 -13.61 -42.88 30.74
C VAL A 413 -13.17 -43.67 31.98
N VAL A 414 -13.11 -43.01 33.12
CA VAL A 414 -13.03 -43.68 34.43
C VAL A 414 -14.45 -44.07 34.73
N GLY A 415 -14.78 -45.35 34.49
CA GLY A 415 -16.03 -45.91 35.00
C GLY A 415 -15.98 -45.98 36.53
N PHE A 416 -17.02 -45.46 37.16
CA PHE A 416 -17.31 -45.67 38.56
C PHE A 416 -18.05 -47.00 38.73
#